data_d0388374b828ee781175b07bfa1267bf
#
_entry.id   d0388374b828ee781175b07bfa1267bf
#
_cell.length_a   1.000
_cell.length_b   1.000
_cell.length_c   1.000
_cell.angle_alpha   90.00
_cell.angle_beta   90.00
_cell.angle_gamma   90.00
#
_symmetry.space_group_name_H-M   'P 1'
#
loop_
_entity.id
_entity.type
_entity.pdbx_description
1 polymer ?
#
loop_
_entity_poly.entity_id
_entity_poly.type
_entity_poly.pdbx_seq_one_letter_code
_entity_poly.pdbx_strand_id
1 'polypeptide(L)'
;MNPVFYIAKRYAFSKSKTKAINIIARISAIGIIVSSMALFVVLSVFSGLESLTLSFSNAIDPDLVVLPKTGKKIVITDSQNEDLQNLREVATFSKIIEDRVVFTYGDKQIVANIKAVDSNYINVIPILDYIVYGEWFREYSNEVVLGNGLVMELSAGLYSNDKILEVLAMKPGTGVITMPENAYIRLPLFQSGTYGMRNDATDFKYVYADFNIGKDLLGFENNQVSKIEFKLENAKNESVVSASLKDIFGDHIVIKNRAQLNEGLYKMLQTESLAVYLIFTLIIIVTLFSLTGSLIMTILEKKDHIKTLSDIGFSMVNLKQIFLYQGLILSFGGAVLGLILGMVITLLQQYFGWIKVFEDQPYPVVFKWENGLLVFVTLIVLGTIASYIAANRIKIIMKK
;
A
#
# COMPACT_ATOMS: atom_id res chain seq x y z
N MET A 1 -35.54 31.13 12.68
CA MET A 1 -34.36 31.12 11.76
C MET A 1 -33.32 32.07 12.34
N ASN A 2 -32.06 31.65 12.55
CA ASN A 2 -31.05 32.55 13.12
C ASN A 2 -30.71 33.67 12.11
N PRO A 3 -30.94 34.96 12.43
CA PRO A 3 -30.78 36.08 11.52
C PRO A 3 -29.32 36.19 11.01
N VAL A 4 -28.34 35.80 11.82
CA VAL A 4 -26.92 35.77 11.47
C VAL A 4 -26.65 34.81 10.32
N PHE A 5 -27.20 33.62 10.38
CA PHE A 5 -27.03 32.62 9.31
C PHE A 5 -27.75 33.02 8.02
N TYR A 6 -28.95 33.64 8.14
CA TYR A 6 -29.69 34.13 6.98
C TYR A 6 -28.88 35.19 6.20
N ILE A 7 -28.31 36.16 6.92
CA ILE A 7 -27.48 37.21 6.33
C ILE A 7 -26.21 36.61 5.71
N ALA A 8 -25.55 35.68 6.41
CA ALA A 8 -24.37 35.00 5.90
C ALA A 8 -24.63 34.26 4.58
N LYS A 9 -25.73 33.49 4.50
CA LYS A 9 -26.13 32.79 3.27
C LYS A 9 -26.39 33.80 2.13
N ARG A 10 -27.08 34.91 2.42
CA ARG A 10 -27.36 35.92 1.41
C ARG A 10 -26.06 36.62 0.90
N TYR A 11 -25.09 36.85 1.80
CA TYR A 11 -23.79 37.44 1.42
C TYR A 11 -22.94 36.45 0.61
N ALA A 12 -23.00 35.13 0.89
CA ALA A 12 -22.26 34.12 0.14
C ALA A 12 -22.65 34.08 -1.37
N PHE A 13 -23.92 34.34 -1.66
CA PHE A 13 -24.46 34.26 -3.04
C PHE A 13 -24.81 35.62 -3.65
N SER A 14 -24.63 36.75 -2.92
CA SER A 14 -24.93 38.09 -3.45
C SER A 14 -23.85 38.55 -4.41
N LYS A 15 -24.27 39.22 -5.49
CA LYS A 15 -23.33 39.89 -6.39
C LYS A 15 -22.87 41.22 -5.74
N SER A 16 -21.58 41.46 -5.77
CA SER A 16 -20.97 42.75 -5.43
C SER A 16 -21.23 43.79 -6.51
N LYS A 17 -21.28 45.05 -6.13
CA LYS A 17 -21.34 46.17 -7.09
C LYS A 17 -20.01 46.29 -7.87
N THR A 18 -18.90 45.88 -7.29
CA THR A 18 -17.58 45.94 -7.91
C THR A 18 -17.26 44.63 -8.65
N LYS A 19 -17.02 44.71 -9.96
CA LYS A 19 -16.71 43.55 -10.81
C LYS A 19 -15.49 42.76 -10.31
N ALA A 20 -14.44 43.46 -9.84
CA ALA A 20 -13.22 42.83 -9.34
C ALA A 20 -13.48 41.90 -8.14
N ILE A 21 -14.32 42.30 -7.19
CA ILE A 21 -14.66 41.46 -6.00
C ILE A 21 -15.40 40.20 -6.40
N ASN A 22 -16.32 40.31 -7.36
CA ASN A 22 -17.04 39.13 -7.88
C ASN A 22 -16.09 38.15 -8.57
N ILE A 23 -15.08 38.63 -9.29
CA ILE A 23 -14.05 37.80 -9.94
C ILE A 23 -13.21 37.07 -8.88
N ILE A 24 -12.71 37.79 -7.88
CA ILE A 24 -11.90 37.19 -6.80
C ILE A 24 -12.70 36.14 -6.03
N ALA A 25 -13.97 36.43 -5.71
CA ALA A 25 -14.85 35.47 -5.03
C ALA A 25 -15.09 34.19 -5.85
N ARG A 26 -15.31 34.32 -7.18
CA ARG A 26 -15.46 33.18 -8.08
C ARG A 26 -14.17 32.38 -8.20
N ILE A 27 -13.01 33.02 -8.36
CA ILE A 27 -11.72 32.36 -8.42
C ILE A 27 -11.49 31.55 -7.13
N SER A 28 -11.77 32.14 -5.96
CA SER A 28 -11.64 31.46 -4.67
C SER A 28 -12.56 30.24 -4.56
N ALA A 29 -13.83 30.38 -4.99
CA ALA A 29 -14.79 29.26 -4.95
C ALA A 29 -14.38 28.13 -5.92
N ILE A 30 -13.98 28.47 -7.15
CA ILE A 30 -13.47 27.50 -8.13
C ILE A 30 -12.21 26.82 -7.59
N GLY A 31 -11.29 27.60 -6.99
CA GLY A 31 -10.07 27.07 -6.39
C GLY A 31 -10.35 26.01 -5.32
N ILE A 32 -11.33 26.23 -4.43
CA ILE A 32 -11.72 25.25 -3.42
C ILE A 32 -12.29 23.98 -4.06
N ILE A 33 -13.16 24.12 -5.08
CA ILE A 33 -13.74 22.99 -5.82
C ILE A 33 -12.63 22.17 -6.49
N VAL A 34 -11.73 22.82 -7.21
CA VAL A 34 -10.62 22.17 -7.92
C VAL A 34 -9.65 21.51 -6.94
N SER A 35 -9.29 22.16 -5.85
CA SER A 35 -8.40 21.58 -4.83
C SER A 35 -9.03 20.38 -4.15
N SER A 36 -10.32 20.43 -3.82
CA SER A 36 -11.06 19.30 -3.26
C SER A 36 -11.10 18.11 -4.22
N MET A 37 -11.48 18.39 -5.47
CA MET A 37 -11.52 17.39 -6.54
C MET A 37 -10.14 16.75 -6.75
N ALA A 38 -9.10 17.57 -6.90
CA ALA A 38 -7.75 17.10 -7.16
C ALA A 38 -7.20 16.22 -6.02
N LEU A 39 -7.36 16.67 -4.74
CA LEU A 39 -6.92 15.88 -3.60
C LEU A 39 -7.65 14.52 -3.56
N PHE A 40 -8.96 14.49 -3.77
CA PHE A 40 -9.71 13.23 -3.76
C PHE A 40 -9.27 12.29 -4.89
N VAL A 41 -9.14 12.80 -6.11
CA VAL A 41 -8.70 11.99 -7.27
C VAL A 41 -7.30 11.42 -7.02
N VAL A 42 -6.37 12.23 -6.54
CA VAL A 42 -5.00 11.79 -6.29
C VAL A 42 -4.93 10.76 -5.17
N LEU A 43 -5.65 10.94 -4.06
CA LEU A 43 -5.73 9.91 -3.01
C LEU A 43 -6.36 8.61 -3.52
N SER A 44 -7.35 8.68 -4.41
CA SER A 44 -7.97 7.50 -5.04
C SER A 44 -7.01 6.78 -5.99
N VAL A 45 -6.17 7.52 -6.72
CA VAL A 45 -5.09 6.99 -7.56
C VAL A 45 -4.04 6.28 -6.70
N PHE A 46 -3.59 6.91 -5.60
CA PHE A 46 -2.65 6.29 -4.68
C PHE A 46 -3.20 5.03 -4.02
N SER A 47 -4.47 5.03 -3.63
CA SER A 47 -5.15 3.83 -3.12
C SER A 47 -5.21 2.71 -4.17
N GLY A 48 -5.33 3.07 -5.45
CA GLY A 48 -5.28 2.12 -6.56
C GLY A 48 -3.88 1.53 -6.77
N LEU A 49 -2.86 2.36 -6.77
CA LEU A 49 -1.46 1.93 -6.87
C LEU A 49 -1.05 1.05 -5.68
N GLU A 50 -1.43 1.43 -4.47
CA GLU A 50 -1.24 0.62 -3.27
C GLU A 50 -1.87 -0.77 -3.45
N SER A 51 -3.14 -0.83 -3.85
CA SER A 51 -3.85 -2.10 -4.09
C SER A 51 -3.18 -2.95 -5.16
N LEU A 52 -2.73 -2.35 -6.27
CA LEU A 52 -2.02 -3.05 -7.33
C LEU A 52 -0.67 -3.59 -6.85
N THR A 53 0.14 -2.77 -6.18
CA THR A 53 1.45 -3.17 -5.68
C THR A 53 1.33 -4.31 -4.67
N LEU A 54 0.35 -4.22 -3.76
CA LEU A 54 0.07 -5.27 -2.79
C LEU A 54 -0.49 -6.55 -3.46
N SER A 55 -1.22 -6.45 -4.56
CA SER A 55 -1.72 -7.62 -5.27
C SER A 55 -0.59 -8.47 -5.85
N PHE A 56 0.47 -7.86 -6.35
CA PHE A 56 1.66 -8.57 -6.83
C PHE A 56 2.40 -9.27 -5.68
N SER A 57 2.53 -8.62 -4.52
CA SER A 57 3.14 -9.22 -3.33
C SER A 57 2.26 -10.33 -2.76
N ASN A 58 0.96 -10.08 -2.63
CA ASN A 58 0.02 -11.06 -2.06
C ASN A 58 -0.16 -12.33 -2.89
N ALA A 59 0.21 -12.30 -4.17
CA ALA A 59 0.09 -13.46 -5.06
C ALA A 59 0.97 -14.64 -4.63
N ILE A 60 2.12 -14.35 -4.00
CA ILE A 60 3.10 -15.36 -3.55
C ILE A 60 3.34 -15.37 -2.04
N ASP A 61 2.69 -14.45 -1.32
CA ASP A 61 2.84 -14.38 0.13
C ASP A 61 1.73 -15.18 0.81
N PRO A 62 2.07 -16.08 1.74
CA PRO A 62 1.10 -16.80 2.55
C PRO A 62 0.35 -15.87 3.51
N ASP A 63 -0.77 -16.33 4.06
CA ASP A 63 -1.54 -15.54 5.04
C ASP A 63 -0.75 -15.33 6.34
N LEU A 64 -0.10 -16.40 6.81
CA LEU A 64 0.78 -16.39 7.99
C LEU A 64 2.06 -17.18 7.70
N VAL A 65 3.15 -16.74 8.33
CA VAL A 65 4.44 -17.46 8.34
C VAL A 65 4.94 -17.60 9.76
N VAL A 66 5.37 -18.80 10.10
CA VAL A 66 6.10 -19.10 11.32
C VAL A 66 7.59 -19.14 11.00
N LEU A 67 8.36 -18.34 11.70
CA LEU A 67 9.82 -18.22 11.57
C LEU A 67 10.48 -18.53 12.91
N PRO A 68 11.72 -19.03 12.93
CA PRO A 68 12.46 -19.15 14.17
C PRO A 68 12.80 -17.78 14.74
N LYS A 69 12.68 -17.61 16.06
CA LYS A 69 13.07 -16.36 16.74
C LYS A 69 14.58 -16.14 16.73
N THR A 70 15.33 -17.23 16.80
CA THR A 70 16.79 -17.25 16.77
C THR A 70 17.29 -18.39 15.90
N GLY A 71 18.37 -18.16 15.16
CA GLY A 71 18.90 -19.15 14.22
C GLY A 71 18.14 -19.21 12.91
N LYS A 72 18.25 -20.34 12.18
CA LYS A 72 17.67 -20.55 10.86
C LYS A 72 16.74 -21.79 10.80
N LYS A 73 16.57 -22.48 11.91
CA LYS A 73 15.88 -23.78 11.93
C LYS A 73 14.80 -23.82 13.01
N ILE A 74 13.65 -24.37 12.66
CA ILE A 74 12.58 -24.77 13.59
C ILE A 74 12.59 -26.28 13.63
N VAL A 75 12.61 -26.85 14.84
CA VAL A 75 12.44 -28.29 15.06
C VAL A 75 10.96 -28.55 15.31
N ILE A 76 10.34 -29.42 14.54
CA ILE A 76 8.92 -29.79 14.65
C ILE A 76 8.86 -31.19 15.24
N THR A 77 8.22 -31.35 16.39
CA THR A 77 7.96 -32.67 16.98
C THR A 77 6.75 -33.32 16.33
N ASP A 78 6.61 -34.65 16.45
CA ASP A 78 5.47 -35.36 15.89
C ASP A 78 4.14 -34.89 16.49
N SER A 79 4.10 -34.58 17.79
CA SER A 79 2.94 -33.96 18.46
C SER A 79 2.58 -32.62 17.86
N GLN A 80 3.55 -31.72 17.65
CA GLN A 80 3.31 -30.43 17.03
C GLN A 80 2.82 -30.55 15.60
N ASN A 81 3.28 -31.55 14.87
CA ASN A 81 2.81 -31.79 13.52
C ASN A 81 1.36 -32.28 13.49
N GLU A 82 0.94 -33.11 14.45
CA GLU A 82 -0.46 -33.51 14.63
C GLU A 82 -1.33 -32.29 15.03
N ASP A 83 -0.86 -31.46 15.94
CA ASP A 83 -1.57 -30.25 16.36
C ASP A 83 -1.79 -29.29 15.18
N LEU A 84 -0.78 -29.12 14.30
CA LEU A 84 -0.90 -28.30 13.09
C LEU A 84 -1.97 -28.83 12.13
N GLN A 85 -2.06 -30.15 11.95
CA GLN A 85 -3.07 -30.78 11.09
C GLN A 85 -4.50 -30.65 11.64
N ASN A 86 -4.64 -30.48 12.95
CA ASN A 86 -5.94 -30.35 13.62
C ASN A 86 -6.45 -28.90 13.74
N LEU A 87 -5.71 -27.91 13.25
CA LEU A 87 -6.13 -26.49 13.26
C LEU A 87 -7.27 -26.26 12.25
N ARG A 88 -8.50 -26.07 12.74
CA ARG A 88 -9.71 -25.95 11.92
C ARG A 88 -9.76 -24.69 11.06
N GLU A 89 -9.12 -23.62 11.50
CA GLU A 89 -9.10 -22.33 10.83
C GLU A 89 -8.02 -22.21 9.74
N VAL A 90 -7.19 -23.25 9.59
CA VAL A 90 -6.12 -23.36 8.59
C VAL A 90 -6.60 -24.24 7.45
N ALA A 91 -6.63 -23.69 6.23
CA ALA A 91 -7.00 -24.46 5.04
C ALA A 91 -5.90 -25.46 4.69
N THR A 92 -4.66 -25.02 4.71
CA THR A 92 -3.46 -25.87 4.46
C THR A 92 -2.20 -25.15 4.94
N PHE A 93 -1.12 -25.91 5.12
CA PHE A 93 0.20 -25.35 5.41
C PHE A 93 1.28 -26.14 4.66
N SER A 94 2.42 -25.50 4.48
CA SER A 94 3.60 -26.05 3.81
C SER A 94 4.85 -25.83 4.66
N LYS A 95 5.68 -26.86 4.71
CA LYS A 95 7.00 -26.86 5.34
C LYS A 95 8.05 -26.43 4.32
N ILE A 96 8.89 -25.47 4.69
CA ILE A 96 9.82 -24.87 3.76
C ILE A 96 11.22 -24.84 4.32
N ILE A 97 12.18 -25.17 3.47
CA ILE A 97 13.60 -24.94 3.70
C ILE A 97 14.05 -23.88 2.71
N GLU A 98 14.46 -22.73 3.22
CA GLU A 98 14.88 -21.59 2.39
C GLU A 98 16.20 -21.03 2.92
N ASP A 99 17.16 -20.84 2.01
CA ASP A 99 18.37 -20.08 2.30
C ASP A 99 18.91 -19.43 1.01
N ARG A 100 19.82 -18.48 1.20
CA ARG A 100 20.47 -17.77 0.10
C ARG A 100 21.67 -18.56 -0.36
N VAL A 101 21.71 -18.90 -1.65
CA VAL A 101 22.71 -19.76 -2.27
C VAL A 101 23.21 -19.15 -3.59
N VAL A 102 24.26 -19.72 -4.14
CA VAL A 102 24.81 -19.32 -5.44
C VAL A 102 24.37 -20.34 -6.50
N PHE A 103 23.77 -19.85 -7.57
CA PHE A 103 23.48 -20.64 -8.76
C PHE A 103 24.52 -20.35 -9.84
N THR A 104 25.02 -21.37 -10.49
CA THR A 104 26.00 -21.26 -11.60
C THR A 104 25.45 -21.94 -12.84
N TYR A 105 25.64 -21.29 -13.99
CA TYR A 105 25.29 -21.83 -15.29
C TYR A 105 26.36 -21.45 -16.31
N GLY A 106 27.26 -22.38 -16.63
CA GLY A 106 28.48 -22.08 -17.39
C GLY A 106 29.35 -21.08 -16.64
N ASP A 107 29.67 -19.94 -17.29
CA ASP A 107 30.50 -18.89 -16.69
C ASP A 107 29.71 -17.85 -15.88
N LYS A 108 28.39 -17.96 -15.83
CA LYS A 108 27.53 -17.04 -15.11
C LYS A 108 27.22 -17.53 -13.71
N GLN A 109 27.18 -16.59 -12.77
CA GLN A 109 26.85 -16.87 -11.37
C GLN A 109 25.87 -15.82 -10.86
N ILE A 110 24.90 -16.26 -10.09
CA ILE A 110 23.90 -15.40 -9.45
C ILE A 110 23.63 -15.88 -8.03
N VAL A 111 23.33 -14.92 -7.14
CA VAL A 111 22.92 -15.22 -5.78
C VAL A 111 21.39 -15.07 -5.68
N ALA A 112 20.72 -16.18 -5.39
CA ALA A 112 19.27 -16.20 -5.22
C ALA A 112 18.88 -17.10 -4.04
N ASN A 113 17.60 -17.06 -3.66
CA ASN A 113 17.11 -17.94 -2.62
C ASN A 113 16.64 -19.25 -3.24
N ILE A 114 17.17 -20.38 -2.74
CA ILE A 114 16.51 -21.66 -2.97
C ILE A 114 15.35 -21.79 -1.98
N LYS A 115 14.15 -22.06 -2.49
CA LYS A 115 12.94 -22.29 -1.71
C LYS A 115 12.50 -23.73 -1.95
N ALA A 116 13.00 -24.63 -1.11
CA ALA A 116 12.65 -26.04 -1.16
C ALA A 116 11.35 -26.25 -0.39
N VAL A 117 10.34 -26.84 -1.05
CA VAL A 117 8.96 -26.92 -0.59
C VAL A 117 8.43 -28.34 -0.63
N ASP A 118 7.48 -28.64 0.26
CA ASP A 118 6.76 -29.91 0.25
C ASP A 118 5.61 -29.89 -0.79
N SER A 119 4.97 -31.05 -0.98
CA SER A 119 3.85 -31.23 -1.94
C SER A 119 2.63 -30.35 -1.63
N ASN A 120 2.46 -29.88 -0.39
CA ASN A 120 1.34 -29.03 -0.02
C ASN A 120 1.51 -27.58 -0.45
N TYR A 121 2.71 -27.17 -0.86
CA TYR A 121 3.01 -25.79 -1.20
C TYR A 121 2.09 -25.21 -2.27
N ILE A 122 1.78 -25.97 -3.29
CA ILE A 122 0.89 -25.56 -4.39
C ILE A 122 -0.54 -25.25 -3.93
N ASN A 123 -0.96 -25.79 -2.78
CA ASN A 123 -2.26 -25.51 -2.16
C ASN A 123 -2.20 -24.25 -1.26
N VAL A 124 -1.02 -23.90 -0.72
CA VAL A 124 -0.80 -22.68 0.07
C VAL A 124 -0.71 -21.47 -0.85
N ILE A 125 0.10 -21.59 -1.92
CA ILE A 125 0.35 -20.54 -2.91
C ILE A 125 -0.04 -21.08 -4.29
N PRO A 126 -0.84 -20.36 -5.09
CA PRO A 126 -1.25 -20.77 -6.43
C PRO A 126 -0.11 -20.56 -7.45
N ILE A 127 1.08 -21.09 -7.17
CA ILE A 127 2.28 -20.86 -7.99
C ILE A 127 2.14 -21.43 -9.39
N LEU A 128 1.33 -22.46 -9.57
CA LEU A 128 1.09 -23.09 -10.86
C LEU A 128 0.47 -22.14 -11.88
N ASP A 129 -0.34 -21.18 -11.43
CA ASP A 129 -0.97 -20.16 -12.28
C ASP A 129 0.06 -19.18 -12.90
N TYR A 130 1.27 -19.17 -12.35
CA TYR A 130 2.36 -18.29 -12.77
C TYR A 130 3.45 -19.00 -13.57
N ILE A 131 3.29 -20.29 -13.88
CA ILE A 131 4.22 -21.00 -14.78
C ILE A 131 4.06 -20.46 -16.20
N VAL A 132 5.15 -19.89 -16.74
CA VAL A 132 5.17 -19.31 -18.09
C VAL A 132 5.67 -20.31 -19.10
N TYR A 133 6.66 -21.13 -18.73
CA TYR A 133 7.26 -22.13 -19.59
C TYR A 133 7.57 -23.40 -18.78
N GLY A 134 7.43 -24.58 -19.40
CA GLY A 134 7.71 -25.87 -18.80
C GLY A 134 6.64 -26.27 -17.78
N GLU A 135 7.04 -27.03 -16.78
CA GLU A 135 6.16 -27.62 -15.77
C GLU A 135 6.76 -27.45 -14.38
N TRP A 136 5.92 -27.62 -13.35
CA TRP A 136 6.38 -27.70 -11.96
C TRP A 136 7.29 -28.93 -11.78
N PHE A 137 8.28 -28.84 -10.89
CA PHE A 137 9.22 -29.93 -10.63
C PHE A 137 8.49 -31.18 -10.09
N ARG A 138 9.06 -32.35 -10.35
CA ARG A 138 8.59 -33.63 -9.81
C ARG A 138 9.18 -33.87 -8.43
N GLU A 139 8.39 -34.45 -7.54
CA GLU A 139 8.86 -34.86 -6.21
C GLU A 139 10.03 -35.86 -6.32
N TYR A 140 10.94 -35.77 -5.37
CA TYR A 140 12.14 -36.62 -5.29
C TYR A 140 13.07 -36.52 -6.54
N SER A 141 13.03 -35.44 -7.25
CA SER A 141 13.89 -35.17 -8.41
C SER A 141 14.81 -33.98 -8.16
N ASN A 142 15.88 -33.84 -8.95
CA ASN A 142 16.75 -32.67 -8.96
C ASN A 142 16.21 -31.58 -9.89
N GLU A 143 14.93 -31.58 -10.16
CA GLU A 143 14.27 -30.57 -10.99
C GLU A 143 13.99 -29.30 -10.16
N VAL A 144 14.07 -28.16 -10.84
CA VAL A 144 13.83 -26.83 -10.23
C VAL A 144 13.06 -25.95 -11.18
N VAL A 145 12.29 -25.02 -10.58
CA VAL A 145 11.58 -23.96 -11.31
C VAL A 145 12.20 -22.62 -10.96
N LEU A 146 12.70 -21.92 -11.98
CA LEU A 146 13.38 -20.62 -11.85
C LEU A 146 12.43 -19.47 -12.12
N GLY A 147 12.65 -18.35 -11.43
CA GLY A 147 12.01 -17.10 -11.85
C GLY A 147 12.53 -16.60 -13.20
N ASN A 148 11.64 -15.99 -13.97
CA ASN A 148 11.97 -15.52 -15.33
C ASN A 148 13.15 -14.53 -15.35
N GLY A 149 13.28 -13.69 -14.34
CA GLY A 149 14.42 -12.78 -14.16
C GLY A 149 15.74 -13.54 -13.99
N LEU A 150 15.76 -14.61 -13.19
CA LEU A 150 16.93 -15.47 -12.99
C LEU A 150 17.33 -16.19 -14.28
N VAL A 151 16.35 -16.68 -15.04
CA VAL A 151 16.57 -17.32 -16.35
C VAL A 151 17.24 -16.37 -17.32
N MET A 152 16.76 -15.13 -17.39
CA MET A 152 17.34 -14.09 -18.26
C MET A 152 18.79 -13.76 -17.85
N GLU A 153 19.05 -13.58 -16.56
CA GLU A 153 20.37 -13.20 -16.05
C GLU A 153 21.39 -14.33 -16.24
N LEU A 154 21.03 -15.56 -15.93
CA LEU A 154 21.84 -16.74 -16.17
C LEU A 154 21.96 -17.11 -17.66
N SER A 155 21.05 -16.60 -18.50
CA SER A 155 20.84 -17.07 -19.88
C SER A 155 20.60 -18.59 -19.92
N ALA A 156 19.89 -19.11 -18.94
CA ALA A 156 19.52 -20.51 -18.84
C ALA A 156 18.30 -20.76 -19.73
N GLY A 157 18.35 -21.79 -20.56
CA GLY A 157 17.22 -22.22 -21.40
C GLY A 157 16.72 -23.60 -20.99
N LEU A 158 15.40 -23.78 -20.97
CA LEU A 158 14.74 -25.05 -20.60
C LEU A 158 15.26 -26.28 -21.34
N TYR A 159 15.79 -26.11 -22.53
CA TYR A 159 16.22 -27.19 -23.43
C TYR A 159 17.71 -27.09 -23.83
N SER A 160 18.48 -26.27 -23.13
CA SER A 160 19.91 -26.15 -23.40
C SER A 160 20.67 -27.24 -22.65
N ASN A 161 21.01 -28.33 -23.34
CA ASN A 161 21.80 -29.43 -22.78
C ASN A 161 23.29 -29.15 -22.70
N ASP A 162 23.75 -27.98 -23.16
CA ASP A 162 25.17 -27.68 -23.27
C ASP A 162 25.83 -27.28 -21.94
N LYS A 163 25.05 -26.91 -20.94
CA LYS A 163 25.54 -26.45 -19.63
C LYS A 163 24.64 -27.01 -18.51
N ILE A 164 25.27 -27.34 -17.40
CA ILE A 164 24.59 -27.83 -16.21
C ILE A 164 24.33 -26.64 -15.28
N LEU A 165 23.10 -26.52 -14.79
CA LEU A 165 22.78 -25.63 -13.69
C LEU A 165 23.27 -26.27 -12.39
N GLU A 166 24.10 -25.58 -11.63
CA GLU A 166 24.57 -26.05 -10.33
C GLU A 166 24.18 -25.07 -9.24
N VAL A 167 23.86 -25.60 -8.07
CA VAL A 167 23.69 -24.80 -6.85
C VAL A 167 24.85 -25.06 -5.90
N LEU A 168 25.35 -23.95 -5.33
CA LEU A 168 26.42 -23.98 -4.33
C LEU A 168 25.89 -23.41 -3.02
N ALA A 169 25.91 -24.21 -1.96
CA ALA A 169 25.63 -23.77 -0.60
C ALA A 169 26.85 -23.92 0.30
N MET A 170 27.03 -23.01 1.23
CA MET A 170 28.09 -23.16 2.23
C MET A 170 27.78 -24.33 3.15
N LYS A 171 28.75 -25.17 3.40
CA LYS A 171 28.60 -26.27 4.38
C LYS A 171 28.34 -25.71 5.76
N PRO A 172 27.27 -26.15 6.44
CA PRO A 172 27.05 -25.77 7.82
C PRO A 172 28.15 -26.36 8.71
N GLY A 173 28.72 -25.57 9.59
CA GLY A 173 29.74 -26.05 10.56
C GLY A 173 30.64 -24.92 11.06
N THR A 174 31.40 -25.23 12.10
CA THR A 174 32.38 -24.31 12.76
C THR A 174 33.83 -24.70 12.49
N GLY A 175 34.08 -25.65 11.57
CA GLY A 175 35.42 -26.15 11.26
C GLY A 175 36.27 -25.17 10.45
N VAL A 176 37.58 -25.28 10.57
CA VAL A 176 38.53 -24.51 9.77
C VAL A 176 38.52 -25.05 8.34
N ILE A 177 38.15 -24.19 7.39
CA ILE A 177 38.17 -24.50 5.96
C ILE A 177 39.62 -24.49 5.49
N THR A 178 40.21 -25.65 5.28
CA THR A 178 41.58 -25.78 4.80
C THR A 178 41.71 -25.68 3.30
N MET A 179 40.65 -26.01 2.56
CA MET A 179 40.57 -25.90 1.09
C MET A 179 39.24 -25.25 0.69
N PRO A 180 39.23 -24.22 -0.15
CA PRO A 180 38.00 -23.53 -0.57
C PRO A 180 36.97 -24.47 -1.21
N GLU A 181 37.41 -25.52 -1.91
CA GLU A 181 36.55 -26.51 -2.55
C GLU A 181 35.70 -27.32 -1.56
N ASN A 182 36.23 -27.53 -0.37
CA ASN A 182 35.54 -28.24 0.70
C ASN A 182 34.51 -27.38 1.49
N ALA A 183 34.49 -26.08 1.24
CA ALA A 183 33.61 -25.13 1.91
C ALA A 183 32.15 -25.21 1.42
N TYR A 184 31.94 -25.75 0.24
CA TYR A 184 30.64 -25.74 -0.41
C TYR A 184 30.12 -27.14 -0.67
N ILE A 185 28.80 -27.29 -0.59
CA ILE A 185 28.06 -28.40 -1.17
C ILE A 185 27.65 -27.95 -2.56
N ARG A 186 27.90 -28.79 -3.56
CA ARG A 186 27.60 -28.53 -4.96
C ARG A 186 26.63 -29.61 -5.45
N LEU A 187 25.50 -29.20 -6.02
CA LEU A 187 24.48 -30.12 -6.51
C LEU A 187 24.06 -29.73 -7.93
N PRO A 188 24.09 -30.65 -8.91
CA PRO A 188 23.55 -30.41 -10.24
C PRO A 188 22.03 -30.41 -10.21
N LEU A 189 21.41 -29.44 -10.90
CA LEU A 189 19.97 -29.24 -10.98
C LEU A 189 19.54 -29.23 -12.46
N PHE A 190 18.27 -29.55 -12.69
CA PHE A 190 17.64 -29.52 -14.01
C PHE A 190 16.47 -28.54 -14.00
N GLN A 191 16.49 -27.59 -14.91
CA GLN A 191 15.36 -26.68 -15.03
C GLN A 191 14.17 -27.36 -15.68
N SER A 192 13.08 -27.56 -14.93
CA SER A 192 11.82 -28.12 -15.42
C SER A 192 10.83 -27.06 -15.88
N GLY A 193 10.90 -25.86 -15.29
CA GLY A 193 10.00 -24.79 -15.63
C GLY A 193 10.53 -23.41 -15.28
N THR A 194 9.77 -22.41 -15.71
CA THR A 194 10.02 -20.99 -15.42
C THR A 194 8.72 -20.35 -14.96
N TYR A 195 8.72 -19.68 -13.83
CA TYR A 195 7.60 -18.86 -13.39
C TYR A 195 7.87 -17.37 -13.66
N GLY A 196 6.82 -16.59 -13.88
CA GLY A 196 6.91 -15.15 -14.07
C GLY A 196 5.69 -14.43 -13.53
N MET A 197 5.91 -13.50 -12.60
CA MET A 197 4.86 -12.71 -11.96
C MET A 197 4.78 -11.28 -12.49
N ARG A 198 5.57 -10.96 -13.51
CA ARG A 198 5.73 -9.60 -14.03
C ARG A 198 6.16 -8.61 -12.93
N ASN A 199 6.90 -9.10 -11.95
CA ASN A 199 7.46 -8.32 -10.85
C ASN A 199 8.93 -8.71 -10.65
N ASP A 200 9.84 -7.80 -11.01
CA ASP A 200 11.28 -8.04 -10.94
C ASP A 200 11.74 -8.48 -9.55
N ALA A 201 11.15 -7.91 -8.48
CA ALA A 201 11.52 -8.26 -7.11
C ALA A 201 11.26 -9.74 -6.76
N THR A 202 10.32 -10.41 -7.42
CA THR A 202 10.00 -11.81 -7.20
C THR A 202 10.64 -12.71 -8.23
N ASP A 203 10.68 -12.28 -9.50
CA ASP A 203 11.21 -13.06 -10.61
C ASP A 203 12.73 -13.24 -10.54
N PHE A 204 13.44 -12.36 -9.80
CA PHE A 204 14.87 -12.47 -9.48
C PHE A 204 15.17 -13.10 -8.11
N LYS A 205 14.17 -13.53 -7.34
CA LYS A 205 14.37 -13.87 -5.93
C LYS A 205 14.48 -15.36 -5.66
N TYR A 206 13.59 -16.17 -6.24
CA TYR A 206 13.42 -17.56 -5.85
C TYR A 206 13.71 -18.56 -6.97
N VAL A 207 14.33 -19.68 -6.55
CA VAL A 207 14.38 -20.96 -7.28
C VAL A 207 13.61 -21.96 -6.43
N TYR A 208 12.52 -22.51 -6.96
CA TYR A 208 11.74 -23.53 -6.29
C TYR A 208 12.31 -24.92 -6.56
N ALA A 209 12.38 -25.72 -5.51
CA ALA A 209 12.95 -27.07 -5.53
C ALA A 209 12.15 -28.02 -4.63
N ASP A 210 12.35 -29.33 -4.80
CA ASP A 210 11.83 -30.34 -3.90
C ASP A 210 12.41 -30.19 -2.49
N PHE A 211 11.61 -30.46 -1.46
CA PHE A 211 11.98 -30.33 -0.05
C PHE A 211 13.27 -31.10 0.31
N ASN A 212 13.49 -32.28 -0.30
CA ASN A 212 14.68 -33.09 -0.05
C ASN A 212 15.96 -32.43 -0.57
N ILE A 213 15.90 -31.71 -1.70
CA ILE A 213 17.05 -30.91 -2.18
C ILE A 213 17.47 -29.90 -1.12
N GLY A 214 16.52 -29.20 -0.52
CA GLY A 214 16.80 -28.25 0.55
C GLY A 214 17.45 -28.89 1.78
N LYS A 215 16.95 -30.08 2.16
CA LYS A 215 17.54 -30.87 3.26
C LYS A 215 18.99 -31.22 3.00
N ASP A 216 19.26 -31.82 1.85
CA ASP A 216 20.59 -32.35 1.50
C ASP A 216 21.60 -31.19 1.29
N LEU A 217 21.15 -30.11 0.63
CA LEU A 217 21.99 -28.96 0.33
C LEU A 217 22.34 -28.13 1.57
N LEU A 218 21.38 -27.96 2.50
CA LEU A 218 21.52 -27.05 3.64
C LEU A 218 21.73 -27.78 4.97
N GLY A 219 21.81 -29.10 4.96
CA GLY A 219 22.05 -29.92 6.14
C GLY A 219 20.93 -29.84 7.17
N PHE A 220 19.69 -29.99 6.74
CA PHE A 220 18.51 -30.05 7.59
C PHE A 220 18.18 -31.52 7.93
N GLU A 221 17.76 -31.79 9.14
CA GLU A 221 17.24 -33.07 9.56
C GLU A 221 15.75 -33.21 9.14
N ASN A 222 15.20 -34.43 9.23
CA ASN A 222 13.84 -34.70 8.78
C ASN A 222 12.74 -33.88 9.49
N ASN A 223 13.01 -33.49 10.74
CA ASN A 223 12.11 -32.71 11.58
C ASN A 223 12.44 -31.21 11.64
N GLN A 224 13.37 -30.77 10.80
CA GLN A 224 13.80 -29.36 10.76
C GLN A 224 13.28 -28.65 9.53
N VAL A 225 12.86 -27.40 9.71
CA VAL A 225 12.41 -26.49 8.61
C VAL A 225 12.95 -25.09 8.86
N SER A 226 13.07 -24.28 7.84
CA SER A 226 13.40 -22.85 8.01
C SER A 226 12.16 -22.04 8.38
N LYS A 227 11.00 -22.41 7.85
CA LYS A 227 9.72 -21.73 8.11
C LYS A 227 8.55 -22.64 7.75
N ILE A 228 7.36 -22.25 8.22
CA ILE A 228 6.11 -22.89 7.86
C ILE A 228 5.18 -21.80 7.32
N GLU A 229 4.65 -21.98 6.13
CA GLU A 229 3.72 -21.06 5.47
C GLU A 229 2.30 -21.60 5.54
N PHE A 230 1.34 -20.74 5.87
CA PHE A 230 -0.05 -21.08 6.12
C PHE A 230 -1.00 -20.36 5.19
N LYS A 231 -2.00 -21.08 4.71
CA LYS A 231 -3.21 -20.57 4.08
C LYS A 231 -4.36 -20.67 5.07
N LEU A 232 -5.04 -19.58 5.35
CA LEU A 232 -6.18 -19.57 6.26
C LEU A 232 -7.48 -19.83 5.50
N GLU A 233 -8.46 -20.48 6.17
CA GLU A 233 -9.83 -20.59 5.66
C GLU A 233 -10.48 -19.20 5.49
N ASN A 234 -10.21 -18.32 6.44
CA ASN A 234 -10.66 -16.93 6.40
C ASN A 234 -9.59 -16.00 6.99
N ALA A 235 -9.20 -14.98 6.25
CA ALA A 235 -8.22 -13.99 6.72
C ALA A 235 -8.59 -13.30 8.05
N LYS A 236 -9.87 -13.27 8.42
CA LYS A 236 -10.34 -12.71 9.71
C LYS A 236 -9.89 -13.55 10.92
N ASN A 237 -9.54 -14.80 10.72
CA ASN A 237 -9.11 -15.72 11.78
C ASN A 237 -7.61 -15.61 12.11
N GLU A 238 -6.90 -14.66 11.49
CA GLU A 238 -5.46 -14.45 11.67
C GLU A 238 -5.03 -14.39 13.14
N SER A 239 -5.75 -13.62 13.96
CA SER A 239 -5.42 -13.47 15.39
C SER A 239 -5.63 -14.75 16.19
N VAL A 240 -6.67 -15.53 15.86
CA VAL A 240 -6.98 -16.81 16.52
C VAL A 240 -5.91 -17.83 16.19
N VAL A 241 -5.59 -17.99 14.89
CA VAL A 241 -4.56 -18.92 14.43
C VAL A 241 -3.19 -18.55 14.98
N SER A 242 -2.85 -17.25 15.01
CA SER A 242 -1.59 -16.79 15.60
C SER A 242 -1.47 -17.12 17.10
N ALA A 243 -2.56 -17.06 17.86
CA ALA A 243 -2.58 -17.49 19.26
C ALA A 243 -2.35 -19.00 19.38
N SER A 244 -3.09 -19.81 18.62
CA SER A 244 -2.92 -21.28 18.60
C SER A 244 -1.51 -21.72 18.20
N LEU A 245 -0.90 -21.06 17.20
CA LEU A 245 0.48 -21.34 16.79
C LEU A 245 1.49 -20.99 17.89
N LYS A 246 1.25 -19.92 18.68
CA LYS A 246 2.08 -19.61 19.85
C LYS A 246 1.95 -20.64 20.96
N ASP A 247 0.75 -21.19 21.16
CA ASP A 247 0.53 -22.26 22.15
C ASP A 247 1.26 -23.55 21.73
N ILE A 248 1.28 -23.88 20.42
CA ILE A 248 1.96 -25.09 19.90
C ILE A 248 3.48 -24.95 19.96
N PHE A 249 4.05 -23.82 19.55
CA PHE A 249 5.51 -23.64 19.42
C PHE A 249 6.18 -22.87 20.57
N GLY A 250 5.38 -22.22 21.44
CA GLY A 250 5.90 -21.39 22.52
C GLY A 250 6.59 -20.10 22.02
N ASP A 251 7.51 -19.58 22.85
CA ASP A 251 8.21 -18.31 22.58
C ASP A 251 9.43 -18.42 21.64
N HIS A 252 9.66 -19.58 21.06
CA HIS A 252 10.81 -19.85 20.18
C HIS A 252 10.59 -19.42 18.74
N ILE A 253 9.39 -18.99 18.40
CA ILE A 253 8.99 -18.59 17.05
C ILE A 253 8.57 -17.12 16.98
N VAL A 254 8.58 -16.60 15.76
CA VAL A 254 7.96 -15.34 15.37
C VAL A 254 6.92 -15.63 14.29
N ILE A 255 5.70 -15.16 14.51
CA ILE A 255 4.63 -15.27 13.53
C ILE A 255 4.53 -13.93 12.82
N LYS A 256 4.52 -13.96 11.50
CA LYS A 256 4.34 -12.77 10.65
C LYS A 256 3.18 -12.96 9.70
N ASN A 257 2.37 -11.93 9.57
CA ASN A 257 1.37 -11.83 8.52
C ASN A 257 1.95 -11.20 7.24
N ARG A 258 1.17 -11.13 6.16
CA ARG A 258 1.58 -10.54 4.88
C ARG A 258 2.12 -9.11 5.01
N ALA A 259 1.47 -8.28 5.82
CA ALA A 259 1.91 -6.91 6.03
C ALA A 259 3.26 -6.81 6.76
N GLN A 260 3.49 -7.70 7.72
CA GLN A 260 4.74 -7.78 8.45
C GLN A 260 5.88 -8.42 7.65
N LEU A 261 5.56 -9.31 6.70
CA LEU A 261 6.55 -9.86 5.76
C LEU A 261 7.08 -8.78 4.82
N ASN A 262 6.20 -7.88 4.39
CA ASN A 262 6.50 -6.80 3.47
C ASN A 262 6.52 -5.42 4.16
N GLU A 263 6.93 -5.36 5.42
CA GLU A 263 6.91 -4.14 6.25
C GLU A 263 7.58 -2.95 5.57
N GLY A 264 8.69 -3.18 4.87
CA GLY A 264 9.39 -2.15 4.10
C GLY A 264 8.52 -1.55 2.99
N LEU A 265 7.83 -2.40 2.22
CA LEU A 265 6.92 -1.99 1.17
C LEU A 265 5.72 -1.21 1.73
N TYR A 266 5.09 -1.72 2.79
CA TYR A 266 3.97 -1.04 3.44
C TYR A 266 4.36 0.32 4.01
N LYS A 267 5.52 0.42 4.66
CA LYS A 267 6.05 1.70 5.17
C LYS A 267 6.34 2.69 4.04
N MET A 268 6.90 2.22 2.92
CA MET A 268 7.16 3.05 1.75
C MET A 268 5.85 3.63 1.20
N LEU A 269 4.84 2.79 0.94
CA LEU A 269 3.53 3.21 0.43
C LEU A 269 2.82 4.19 1.38
N GLN A 270 2.88 3.96 2.70
CA GLN A 270 2.33 4.88 3.70
C GLN A 270 3.04 6.23 3.70
N THR A 271 4.37 6.24 3.57
CA THR A 271 5.16 7.47 3.54
C THR A 271 4.87 8.27 2.28
N GLU A 272 4.76 7.62 1.12
CA GLU A 272 4.39 8.26 -0.14
C GLU A 272 2.97 8.86 -0.07
N SER A 273 2.00 8.11 0.42
CA SER A 273 0.63 8.59 0.62
C SER A 273 0.57 9.80 1.54
N LEU A 274 1.32 9.78 2.65
CA LEU A 274 1.43 10.92 3.56
C LEU A 274 2.06 12.15 2.90
N ALA A 275 3.16 11.97 2.15
CA ALA A 275 3.83 13.06 1.46
C ALA A 275 2.89 13.75 0.45
N VAL A 276 2.16 12.96 -0.32
CA VAL A 276 1.17 13.47 -1.28
C VAL A 276 0.04 14.21 -0.58
N TYR A 277 -0.50 13.65 0.50
CA TYR A 277 -1.52 14.33 1.30
C TYR A 277 -1.03 15.69 1.82
N LEU A 278 0.20 15.79 2.32
CA LEU A 278 0.79 17.03 2.80
C LEU A 278 0.97 18.05 1.68
N ILE A 279 1.42 17.65 0.48
CA ILE A 279 1.57 18.54 -0.68
C ILE A 279 0.21 19.11 -1.08
N PHE A 280 -0.81 18.27 -1.21
CA PHE A 280 -2.15 18.77 -1.58
C PHE A 280 -2.80 19.59 -0.46
N THR A 281 -2.54 19.28 0.80
CA THR A 281 -2.96 20.12 1.92
C THR A 281 -2.33 21.51 1.84
N LEU A 282 -1.07 21.62 1.44
CA LEU A 282 -0.42 22.91 1.19
C LEU A 282 -1.12 23.68 0.07
N ILE A 283 -1.49 23.02 -1.03
CA ILE A 283 -2.25 23.64 -2.14
C ILE A 283 -3.61 24.15 -1.63
N ILE A 284 -4.30 23.40 -0.78
CA ILE A 284 -5.55 23.82 -0.15
C ILE A 284 -5.32 25.07 0.71
N ILE A 285 -4.27 25.11 1.51
CA ILE A 285 -3.91 26.28 2.34
C ILE A 285 -3.73 27.53 1.45
N VAL A 286 -2.98 27.41 0.37
CA VAL A 286 -2.78 28.52 -0.59
C VAL A 286 -4.12 28.99 -1.18
N THR A 287 -4.99 28.05 -1.54
CA THR A 287 -6.35 28.35 -2.06
C THR A 287 -7.20 29.07 -1.01
N LEU A 288 -7.09 28.67 0.26
CA LEU A 288 -7.83 29.30 1.36
C LEU A 288 -7.30 30.70 1.72
N PHE A 289 -6.05 31.04 1.42
CA PHE A 289 -5.60 32.43 1.47
C PHE A 289 -6.37 33.34 0.49
N SER A 290 -6.67 32.81 -0.71
CA SER A 290 -7.53 33.52 -1.67
C SER A 290 -8.96 33.69 -1.12
N LEU A 291 -9.52 32.70 -0.47
CA LEU A 291 -10.81 32.80 0.22
C LEU A 291 -10.78 33.88 1.33
N THR A 292 -9.73 33.90 2.16
CA THR A 292 -9.55 34.87 3.22
C THR A 292 -9.52 36.28 2.64
N GLY A 293 -8.75 36.49 1.57
CA GLY A 293 -8.70 37.75 0.85
C GLY A 293 -10.05 38.21 0.29
N SER A 294 -10.78 37.26 -0.31
CA SER A 294 -12.13 37.51 -0.84
C SER A 294 -13.12 37.91 0.26
N LEU A 295 -13.07 37.23 1.43
CA LEU A 295 -13.92 37.56 2.58
C LEU A 295 -13.57 38.96 3.14
N ILE A 296 -12.28 39.30 3.29
CA ILE A 296 -11.85 40.64 3.75
C ILE A 296 -12.35 41.73 2.80
N MET A 297 -12.25 41.49 1.48
CA MET A 297 -12.74 42.42 0.49
C MET A 297 -14.27 42.58 0.55
N THR A 298 -15.00 41.50 0.78
CA THR A 298 -16.45 41.58 1.01
C THR A 298 -16.80 42.35 2.29
N ILE A 299 -16.02 42.17 3.37
CA ILE A 299 -16.21 42.99 4.61
C ILE A 299 -16.03 44.48 4.32
N LEU A 300 -15.00 44.83 3.57
CA LEU A 300 -14.74 46.21 3.20
C LEU A 300 -15.87 46.84 2.37
N GLU A 301 -16.37 46.09 1.37
CA GLU A 301 -17.48 46.57 0.54
C GLU A 301 -18.79 46.73 1.33
N LYS A 302 -19.03 45.83 2.29
CA LYS A 302 -20.26 45.85 3.11
C LYS A 302 -20.12 46.70 4.38
N LYS A 303 -19.08 47.57 4.50
CA LYS A 303 -18.79 48.38 5.69
C LYS A 303 -20.02 49.16 6.14
N ASP A 304 -20.71 49.87 5.23
CA ASP A 304 -21.91 50.65 5.57
C ASP A 304 -23.08 49.79 6.05
N HIS A 305 -23.29 48.59 5.42
CA HIS A 305 -24.29 47.62 5.89
C HIS A 305 -23.96 47.07 7.26
N ILE A 306 -22.67 46.81 7.55
CA ILE A 306 -22.19 46.37 8.86
C ILE A 306 -22.45 47.42 9.92
N LYS A 307 -22.21 48.72 9.59
CA LYS A 307 -22.50 49.84 10.47
C LYS A 307 -23.99 49.93 10.78
N THR A 308 -24.87 49.84 9.78
CA THR A 308 -26.32 49.83 9.97
C THR A 308 -26.77 48.65 10.86
N LEU A 309 -26.18 47.46 10.67
CA LEU A 309 -26.48 46.28 11.52
C LEU A 309 -26.04 46.50 12.96
N SER A 310 -24.90 47.17 13.18
CA SER A 310 -24.42 47.55 14.51
C SER A 310 -25.36 48.55 15.17
N ASP A 311 -25.83 49.55 14.41
CA ASP A 311 -26.75 50.62 14.90
C ASP A 311 -28.14 50.07 15.27
N ILE A 312 -28.57 48.95 14.62
CA ILE A 312 -29.80 48.20 14.93
C ILE A 312 -29.61 47.25 16.14
N GLY A 313 -28.38 47.12 16.70
CA GLY A 313 -28.14 46.36 17.94
C GLY A 313 -27.44 45.00 17.73
N PHE A 314 -26.90 44.71 16.53
CA PHE A 314 -26.07 43.52 16.35
C PHE A 314 -24.75 43.66 17.12
N SER A 315 -24.45 42.70 17.99
CA SER A 315 -23.18 42.66 18.72
C SER A 315 -22.00 42.42 17.77
N MET A 316 -20.79 42.85 18.17
CA MET A 316 -19.57 42.51 17.42
C MET A 316 -19.34 41.05 17.19
N VAL A 317 -19.85 40.21 18.10
CA VAL A 317 -19.78 38.73 17.96
C VAL A 317 -20.68 38.27 16.83
N ASN A 318 -21.91 38.77 16.76
CA ASN A 318 -22.86 38.45 15.69
C ASN A 318 -22.35 38.88 14.31
N LEU A 319 -21.74 40.08 14.23
CA LEU A 319 -21.14 40.59 12.98
C LEU A 319 -19.99 39.69 12.50
N LYS A 320 -19.13 39.21 13.39
CA LYS A 320 -18.07 38.26 13.06
C LYS A 320 -18.64 36.94 12.61
N GLN A 321 -19.65 36.41 13.28
CA GLN A 321 -20.31 35.17 12.94
C GLN A 321 -20.93 35.18 11.53
N ILE A 322 -21.42 36.31 11.04
CA ILE A 322 -21.94 36.44 9.66
C ILE A 322 -20.84 36.05 8.65
N PHE A 323 -19.65 36.58 8.77
CA PHE A 323 -18.58 36.33 7.83
C PHE A 323 -17.89 35.00 8.05
N LEU A 324 -17.88 34.48 9.29
CA LEU A 324 -17.45 33.11 9.58
C LEU A 324 -18.38 32.11 8.89
N TYR A 325 -19.68 32.27 9.05
CA TYR A 325 -20.65 31.38 8.38
C TYR A 325 -20.62 31.55 6.86
N GLN A 326 -20.40 32.76 6.34
CA GLN A 326 -20.22 32.98 4.90
C GLN A 326 -19.06 32.15 4.36
N GLY A 327 -17.88 32.18 5.01
CA GLY A 327 -16.71 31.40 4.61
C GLY A 327 -16.94 29.90 4.76
N LEU A 328 -17.62 29.46 5.83
CA LEU A 328 -18.00 28.07 6.01
C LEU A 328 -18.94 27.57 4.90
N ILE A 329 -19.93 28.36 4.50
CA ILE A 329 -20.86 28.01 3.40
C ILE A 329 -20.07 27.83 2.09
N LEU A 330 -19.11 28.69 1.82
CA LEU A 330 -18.27 28.61 0.60
C LEU A 330 -17.33 27.39 0.67
N SER A 331 -16.67 27.14 1.82
CA SER A 331 -15.79 25.99 1.99
C SER A 331 -16.56 24.68 1.94
N PHE A 332 -17.72 24.59 2.60
CA PHE A 332 -18.60 23.40 2.58
C PHE A 332 -19.11 23.13 1.16
N GLY A 333 -19.67 24.15 0.51
CA GLY A 333 -20.19 24.02 -0.86
C GLY A 333 -19.08 23.61 -1.84
N GLY A 334 -17.89 24.23 -1.73
CA GLY A 334 -16.74 23.90 -2.55
C GLY A 334 -16.24 22.46 -2.30
N ALA A 335 -16.16 22.04 -1.03
CA ALA A 335 -15.76 20.69 -0.65
C ALA A 335 -16.72 19.64 -1.22
N VAL A 336 -18.03 19.81 -1.03
CA VAL A 336 -19.05 18.89 -1.53
C VAL A 336 -19.05 18.80 -3.06
N LEU A 337 -19.05 19.95 -3.75
CA LEU A 337 -19.03 19.96 -5.22
C LEU A 337 -17.73 19.37 -5.76
N GLY A 338 -16.58 19.70 -5.17
CA GLY A 338 -15.29 19.14 -5.58
C GLY A 338 -15.22 17.64 -5.36
N LEU A 339 -15.72 17.13 -4.22
CA LEU A 339 -15.81 15.69 -3.95
C LEU A 339 -16.72 14.98 -4.96
N ILE A 340 -17.90 15.53 -5.25
CA ILE A 340 -18.81 14.93 -6.24
C ILE A 340 -18.13 14.84 -7.61
N LEU A 341 -17.47 15.92 -8.06
CA LEU A 341 -16.73 15.92 -9.33
C LEU A 341 -15.57 14.92 -9.30
N GLY A 342 -14.82 14.87 -8.21
CA GLY A 342 -13.74 13.91 -8.02
C GLY A 342 -14.23 12.45 -8.05
N MET A 343 -15.36 12.16 -7.37
CA MET A 343 -15.99 10.84 -7.42
C MET A 343 -16.41 10.46 -8.83
N VAL A 344 -17.03 11.38 -9.56
CA VAL A 344 -17.45 11.13 -10.95
C VAL A 344 -16.23 10.81 -11.83
N ILE A 345 -15.15 11.59 -11.73
CA ILE A 345 -13.91 11.35 -12.50
C ILE A 345 -13.30 9.99 -12.14
N THR A 346 -13.23 9.65 -10.86
CA THR A 346 -12.69 8.39 -10.37
C THR A 346 -13.51 7.20 -10.88
N LEU A 347 -14.84 7.27 -10.82
CA LEU A 347 -15.73 6.23 -11.31
C LEU A 347 -15.68 6.09 -12.83
N LEU A 348 -15.60 7.20 -13.57
CA LEU A 348 -15.43 7.17 -15.02
C LEU A 348 -14.11 6.52 -15.43
N GLN A 349 -13.01 6.83 -14.74
CA GLN A 349 -11.73 6.17 -14.97
C GLN A 349 -11.80 4.67 -14.67
N GLN A 350 -12.45 4.28 -13.57
CA GLN A 350 -12.60 2.88 -13.19
C GLN A 350 -13.45 2.08 -14.22
N TYR A 351 -14.47 2.72 -14.81
CA TYR A 351 -15.36 2.07 -15.76
C TYR A 351 -14.79 2.05 -17.19
N PHE A 352 -14.27 3.18 -17.67
CA PHE A 352 -13.81 3.34 -19.06
C PHE A 352 -12.32 3.06 -19.24
N GLY A 353 -11.49 3.15 -18.18
CA GLY A 353 -10.06 2.94 -18.29
C GLY A 353 -9.35 3.87 -19.26
N TRP A 354 -9.76 5.16 -19.35
CA TRP A 354 -9.23 6.11 -20.33
C TRP A 354 -7.73 6.30 -20.21
N ILE A 355 -7.21 6.38 -18.97
CA ILE A 355 -5.79 6.49 -18.71
C ILE A 355 -5.26 5.07 -18.49
N LYS A 356 -4.29 4.64 -19.30
CA LYS A 356 -3.66 3.31 -19.22
C LYS A 356 -2.19 3.45 -18.77
N VAL A 357 -1.70 2.47 -18.01
CA VAL A 357 -0.28 2.37 -17.60
C VAL A 357 0.53 1.65 -18.68
N PHE A 358 -0.05 0.55 -19.23
CA PHE A 358 0.47 -0.23 -20.34
C PHE A 358 -0.63 -0.40 -21.38
N GLU A 359 -0.30 -0.91 -22.56
CA GLU A 359 -1.22 -1.00 -23.71
C GLU A 359 -2.60 -1.59 -23.36
N ASP A 360 -2.67 -2.54 -22.42
CA ASP A 360 -3.91 -3.22 -22.03
C ASP A 360 -4.34 -3.03 -20.57
N GLN A 361 -3.54 -2.35 -19.71
CA GLN A 361 -3.88 -2.17 -18.30
C GLN A 361 -4.33 -0.73 -18.01
N PRO A 362 -5.58 -0.51 -17.58
CA PRO A 362 -6.03 0.78 -17.13
C PRO A 362 -5.29 1.20 -15.85
N TYR A 363 -5.04 2.50 -15.71
CA TYR A 363 -4.42 3.04 -14.51
C TYR A 363 -5.29 2.70 -13.29
N PRO A 364 -4.73 2.03 -12.26
CA PRO A 364 -5.50 1.58 -11.11
C PRO A 364 -6.00 2.77 -10.30
N VAL A 365 -7.31 2.83 -10.12
CA VAL A 365 -7.96 3.84 -9.28
C VAL A 365 -8.97 3.13 -8.39
N VAL A 366 -8.88 3.33 -7.09
CA VAL A 366 -9.79 2.71 -6.12
C VAL A 366 -10.54 3.78 -5.35
N PHE A 367 -11.87 3.70 -5.43
CA PHE A 367 -12.74 4.54 -4.62
C PHE A 367 -12.73 4.02 -3.18
N LYS A 368 -12.19 4.84 -2.25
CA LYS A 368 -12.29 4.61 -0.80
C LYS A 368 -13.09 5.77 -0.18
N TRP A 369 -14.12 5.47 0.58
CA TRP A 369 -14.95 6.49 1.24
C TRP A 369 -14.15 7.26 2.31
N GLU A 370 -13.15 6.61 2.90
CA GLU A 370 -12.21 7.21 3.86
C GLU A 370 -11.46 8.39 3.27
N ASN A 371 -11.06 8.31 1.99
CA ASN A 371 -10.41 9.40 1.27
C ASN A 371 -11.35 10.60 1.14
N GLY A 372 -12.64 10.34 0.84
CA GLY A 372 -13.65 11.38 0.78
C GLY A 372 -13.86 12.09 2.12
N LEU A 373 -13.93 11.33 3.21
CA LEU A 373 -14.06 11.85 4.56
C LEU A 373 -12.83 12.67 4.95
N LEU A 374 -11.62 12.19 4.67
CA LEU A 374 -10.36 12.88 4.94
C LEU A 374 -10.31 14.24 4.25
N VAL A 375 -10.62 14.27 2.94
CA VAL A 375 -10.66 15.52 2.15
C VAL A 375 -11.69 16.50 2.71
N PHE A 376 -12.89 16.01 3.01
CA PHE A 376 -13.97 16.82 3.56
C PHE A 376 -13.59 17.46 4.90
N VAL A 377 -13.09 16.65 5.85
CA VAL A 377 -12.68 17.13 7.17
C VAL A 377 -11.54 18.15 7.05
N THR A 378 -10.52 17.88 6.21
CA THR A 378 -9.39 18.78 5.97
C THR A 378 -9.88 20.14 5.49
N LEU A 379 -10.78 20.19 4.49
CA LEU A 379 -11.32 21.42 3.95
C LEU A 379 -12.18 22.20 4.95
N ILE A 380 -13.00 21.50 5.74
CA ILE A 380 -13.83 22.14 6.76
C ILE A 380 -12.97 22.75 7.86
N VAL A 381 -11.97 22.01 8.35
CA VAL A 381 -11.07 22.52 9.41
C VAL A 381 -10.29 23.73 8.92
N LEU A 382 -9.60 23.61 7.78
CA LEU A 382 -8.81 24.70 7.22
C LEU A 382 -9.68 25.87 6.77
N GLY A 383 -10.85 25.60 6.19
CA GLY A 383 -11.82 26.62 5.79
C GLY A 383 -12.39 27.40 6.99
N THR A 384 -12.59 26.71 8.13
CA THR A 384 -12.99 27.35 9.39
C THR A 384 -11.91 28.30 9.89
N ILE A 385 -10.65 27.88 9.89
CA ILE A 385 -9.50 28.69 10.30
C ILE A 385 -9.38 29.93 9.40
N ALA A 386 -9.43 29.76 8.08
CA ALA A 386 -9.35 30.85 7.11
C ALA A 386 -10.48 31.86 7.29
N SER A 387 -11.72 31.37 7.49
CA SER A 387 -12.90 32.22 7.72
C SER A 387 -12.83 32.95 9.06
N TYR A 388 -12.30 32.31 10.09
CA TYR A 388 -12.10 32.94 11.40
C TYR A 388 -11.07 34.06 11.35
N ILE A 389 -9.95 33.89 10.62
CA ILE A 389 -8.93 34.88 10.40
C ILE A 389 -9.54 36.12 9.67
N ALA A 390 -10.33 35.86 8.62
CA ALA A 390 -11.02 36.95 7.89
C ALA A 390 -12.01 37.70 8.77
N ALA A 391 -12.87 36.97 9.50
CA ALA A 391 -13.88 37.57 10.37
C ALA A 391 -13.30 38.43 11.49
N ASN A 392 -12.14 38.09 12.03
CA ASN A 392 -11.49 38.89 13.06
C ASN A 392 -11.01 40.26 12.57
N ARG A 393 -10.83 40.48 11.25
CA ARG A 393 -10.47 41.77 10.65
C ARG A 393 -11.57 42.82 10.78
N ILE A 394 -12.83 42.41 11.04
CA ILE A 394 -13.96 43.35 11.25
C ILE A 394 -13.64 44.37 12.34
N LYS A 395 -13.04 43.95 13.47
CA LYS A 395 -12.65 44.87 14.56
C LYS A 395 -11.77 46.05 14.10
N ILE A 396 -10.85 45.77 13.17
CA ILE A 396 -9.89 46.74 12.67
C ILE A 396 -10.57 47.67 11.67
N ILE A 397 -11.47 47.12 10.83
CA ILE A 397 -12.17 47.83 9.76
C ILE A 397 -13.22 48.78 10.35
N MET A 398 -13.86 48.43 11.47
CA MET A 398 -14.86 49.25 12.14
C MET A 398 -14.27 50.30 13.08
N LYS A 399 -12.98 50.20 13.46
CA LYS A 399 -12.27 51.22 14.24
C LYS A 399 -11.74 52.40 13.41
N LYS A 400 -11.63 52.21 12.11
CA LYS A 400 -11.28 53.25 11.12
C LYS A 400 -12.54 53.80 10.44
#